data_4e18934b1fd19403c67208a0409bf57a
#
_entry.id   4e18934b1fd19403c67208a0409bf57a
#
_cell.length_a   1.000
_cell.length_b   1.000
_cell.length_c   1.000
_cell.angle_alpha   90.00
_cell.angle_beta   90.00
_cell.angle_gamma   90.00
#
_symmetry.space_group_name_H-M   'P 1'
#
loop_
_entity.id
_entity.type
_entity.pdbx_description
1 polymer ?
#
loop_
_entity_poly.entity_id
_entity_poly.type
_entity_poly.pdbx_seq_one_letter_code
_entity_poly.pdbx_strand_id
1 'polypeptide(L)'
;MLADHCSRYLGYFCRLFMKVISTNLGAPQVIKWRGKNVQTGIYKYPVNQGIYLGETDVKEDAVVDRKYHGGIDKACYLFSADVYESWKMRFPKADWSLGMFGENLTVQGLDERNVYIGDQYEIGETLVEVSEPREPCFKLGVRFGTQTVLKQCINSHSSGVYVRVLRNGKVVAGDAIKLIKREQNEFSLARIYWLRYHAALSDVPELKHAMQLDALAASAKRGLGKRLAFLS
;
A
#
# COMPACT_ATOMS: atom_id res chain seq x y z
N MET A 1 -35.39 -34.95 -13.90
CA MET A 1 -33.98 -35.13 -13.51
C MET A 1 -33.07 -34.29 -14.43
N LEU A 2 -33.10 -32.98 -14.34
CA LEU A 2 -32.25 -32.04 -15.11
C LEU A 2 -32.22 -30.65 -14.42
N ALA A 3 -32.03 -30.61 -13.08
CA ALA A 3 -32.01 -29.35 -12.33
C ALA A 3 -30.84 -29.18 -11.36
N ASP A 4 -29.84 -30.08 -11.34
CA ASP A 4 -28.78 -30.06 -10.32
C ASP A 4 -27.35 -29.83 -10.85
N HIS A 5 -27.15 -29.39 -12.09
CA HIS A 5 -25.79 -29.18 -12.64
C HIS A 5 -25.38 -27.73 -12.77
N CYS A 6 -26.22 -26.76 -12.44
CA CYS A 6 -25.89 -25.33 -12.58
C CYS A 6 -25.35 -24.67 -11.31
N SER A 7 -25.45 -25.34 -10.15
CA SER A 7 -25.08 -24.73 -8.85
C SER A 7 -23.61 -24.84 -8.49
N ARG A 8 -22.79 -25.67 -9.18
CA ARG A 8 -21.35 -25.89 -8.82
C ARG A 8 -20.37 -24.98 -9.54
N TYR A 9 -20.76 -24.20 -10.52
CA TYR A 9 -19.87 -23.32 -11.28
C TYR A 9 -19.95 -21.83 -10.90
N LEU A 10 -20.87 -21.43 -10.02
CA LEU A 10 -20.96 -20.05 -9.53
C LEU A 10 -19.98 -19.72 -8.40
N GLY A 11 -19.27 -20.70 -7.84
CA GLY A 11 -18.36 -20.52 -6.71
C GLY A 11 -16.95 -20.05 -7.05
N TYR A 12 -16.52 -20.07 -8.32
CA TYR A 12 -15.11 -19.81 -8.71
C TYR A 12 -14.88 -18.50 -9.47
N PHE A 13 -15.88 -17.64 -9.65
CA PHE A 13 -15.75 -16.38 -10.41
C PHE A 13 -15.95 -15.11 -9.58
N CYS A 14 -15.88 -15.17 -8.26
CA CYS A 14 -15.65 -13.96 -7.50
C CYS A 14 -14.13 -13.65 -7.52
N ARG A 15 -13.55 -13.42 -8.71
CA ARG A 15 -12.30 -12.64 -8.81
C ARG A 15 -12.63 -11.31 -8.16
N LEU A 16 -12.04 -11.06 -6.99
CA LEU A 16 -12.11 -9.77 -6.33
C LEU A 16 -11.70 -8.71 -7.36
N PHE A 17 -12.72 -8.02 -7.88
CA PHE A 17 -12.52 -7.01 -8.91
C PHE A 17 -11.96 -5.78 -8.20
N MET A 18 -10.67 -5.54 -8.33
CA MET A 18 -10.04 -4.35 -7.76
C MET A 18 -10.42 -3.12 -8.58
N LYS A 19 -10.82 -2.05 -7.88
CA LYS A 19 -11.26 -0.80 -8.48
C LYS A 19 -10.78 0.40 -7.67
N VAL A 20 -10.29 1.43 -8.36
CA VAL A 20 -9.99 2.73 -7.75
C VAL A 20 -11.30 3.41 -7.39
N ILE A 21 -11.52 3.71 -6.11
CA ILE A 21 -12.71 4.45 -5.66
C ILE A 21 -12.41 5.92 -5.39
N SER A 22 -11.13 6.28 -5.16
CA SER A 22 -10.70 7.66 -5.02
C SER A 22 -9.26 7.83 -5.44
N THR A 23 -8.99 8.94 -6.10
CA THR A 23 -7.65 9.47 -6.36
C THR A 23 -7.41 10.65 -5.42
N ASN A 24 -6.25 10.66 -4.72
CA ASN A 24 -6.00 11.61 -3.65
C ASN A 24 -4.66 12.32 -3.84
N LEU A 25 -4.64 13.63 -3.60
CA LEU A 25 -3.44 14.46 -3.63
C LEU A 25 -3.30 15.23 -2.31
N GLY A 26 -2.06 15.51 -1.93
CA GLY A 26 -1.72 16.30 -0.75
C GLY A 26 -0.94 17.56 -1.13
N ALA A 27 -1.22 18.66 -0.42
CA ALA A 27 -0.35 19.83 -0.42
C ALA A 27 0.66 19.74 0.73
N PRO A 28 1.86 20.38 0.62
CA PRO A 28 2.79 20.46 1.73
C PRO A 28 2.15 21.17 2.92
N GLN A 29 2.21 20.55 4.10
CA GLN A 29 1.72 21.12 5.35
C GLN A 29 2.81 21.08 6.42
N VAL A 30 2.71 21.97 7.41
CA VAL A 30 3.59 21.98 8.58
C VAL A 30 2.81 21.43 9.78
N ILE A 31 3.36 20.40 10.40
CA ILE A 31 2.85 19.81 11.65
C ILE A 31 3.83 20.07 12.80
N LYS A 32 3.33 20.13 14.03
CA LYS A 32 4.17 20.15 15.23
C LYS A 32 4.44 18.72 15.70
N TRP A 33 5.72 18.39 15.87
CA TRP A 33 6.16 17.11 16.41
C TRP A 33 7.31 17.30 17.40
N ARG A 34 7.11 16.90 18.67
CA ARG A 34 8.11 17.04 19.74
C ARG A 34 8.70 18.46 19.81
N GLY A 35 7.85 19.47 19.74
CA GLY A 35 8.24 20.89 19.79
C GLY A 35 8.83 21.47 18.51
N LYS A 36 9.03 20.66 17.46
CA LYS A 36 9.59 21.09 16.16
C LYS A 36 8.54 21.19 15.08
N ASN A 37 8.70 22.13 14.16
CA ASN A 37 7.92 22.18 12.93
C ASN A 37 8.48 21.16 11.93
N VAL A 38 7.62 20.28 11.39
CA VAL A 38 7.97 19.25 10.42
C VAL A 38 7.06 19.38 9.22
N GLN A 39 7.64 19.44 8.03
CA GLN A 39 6.87 19.41 6.79
C GLN A 39 6.36 17.98 6.49
N THR A 40 5.16 17.90 5.91
CA THR A 40 4.53 16.64 5.55
C THR A 40 3.60 16.79 4.34
N GLY A 41 3.49 15.74 3.53
CA GLY A 41 2.48 15.56 2.48
C GLY A 41 1.47 14.46 2.81
N ILE A 42 1.36 14.04 4.10
CA ILE A 42 0.48 12.92 4.47
C ILE A 42 -1.01 13.27 4.39
N TYR A 43 -1.34 14.57 4.42
CA TYR A 43 -2.73 15.04 4.34
C TYR A 43 -3.18 15.05 2.88
N LYS A 44 -3.58 13.89 2.39
CA LYS A 44 -4.14 13.73 1.05
C LYS A 44 -5.66 13.72 1.13
N TYR A 45 -6.29 14.28 0.10
CA TYR A 45 -7.73 14.42 -0.03
C TYR A 45 -8.18 14.06 -1.45
N PRO A 46 -9.42 13.59 -1.63
CA PRO A 46 -9.95 13.24 -2.95
C PRO A 46 -9.89 14.39 -3.95
N VAL A 47 -9.56 14.07 -5.19
CA VAL A 47 -9.59 14.98 -6.35
C VAL A 47 -10.43 14.39 -7.46
N ASN A 48 -11.28 15.20 -8.11
CA ASN A 48 -12.23 14.73 -9.13
C ASN A 48 -11.60 14.56 -10.53
N GLN A 49 -10.52 15.30 -10.84
CA GLN A 49 -9.87 15.31 -12.16
C GLN A 49 -8.99 14.07 -12.40
N GLY A 50 -8.88 13.17 -11.40
CA GLY A 50 -7.89 12.10 -11.43
C GLY A 50 -6.48 12.61 -11.13
N ILE A 51 -5.51 11.67 -11.18
CA ILE A 51 -4.09 11.96 -10.93
C ILE A 51 -3.22 11.39 -12.04
N TYR A 52 -2.04 11.98 -12.27
CA TYR A 52 -1.07 11.49 -13.22
C TYR A 52 0.08 10.81 -12.47
N LEU A 53 0.29 9.52 -12.74
CA LEU A 53 1.39 8.75 -12.18
C LEU A 53 2.62 8.92 -13.05
N GLY A 54 3.68 9.50 -12.49
CA GLY A 54 5.01 9.61 -13.10
C GLY A 54 5.94 8.51 -12.55
N GLU A 55 7.13 8.42 -13.15
CA GLU A 55 8.13 7.39 -12.81
C GLU A 55 8.57 7.42 -11.34
N THR A 56 8.67 8.60 -10.73
CA THR A 56 9.22 8.78 -9.37
C THR A 56 8.23 9.31 -8.36
N ASP A 57 7.08 9.82 -8.82
CA ASP A 57 6.03 10.39 -7.97
C ASP A 57 4.72 10.61 -8.75
N VAL A 58 3.67 10.97 -8.01
CA VAL A 58 2.41 11.44 -8.56
C VAL A 58 2.52 12.94 -8.81
N LYS A 59 2.19 13.40 -10.03
CA LYS A 59 2.22 14.81 -10.39
C LYS A 59 1.33 15.64 -9.47
N GLU A 60 1.83 16.78 -9.02
CA GLU A 60 1.14 17.72 -8.11
C GLU A 60 0.94 17.18 -6.67
N ASP A 61 1.49 16.01 -6.35
CA ASP A 61 1.44 15.48 -4.99
C ASP A 61 2.62 15.95 -4.15
N ALA A 62 2.37 16.21 -2.87
CA ALA A 62 3.40 16.61 -1.94
C ALA A 62 4.22 15.42 -1.43
N VAL A 63 5.35 15.12 -2.04
CA VAL A 63 6.35 14.21 -1.50
C VAL A 63 7.47 15.01 -0.84
N VAL A 64 7.25 15.42 0.41
CA VAL A 64 8.16 16.31 1.15
C VAL A 64 9.44 15.60 1.61
N ASP A 65 9.35 14.32 1.92
CA ASP A 65 10.48 13.53 2.45
C ASP A 65 10.87 12.42 1.48
N ARG A 66 11.51 12.83 0.37
CA ARG A 66 11.89 11.92 -0.73
C ARG A 66 12.84 10.80 -0.31
N LYS A 67 13.58 10.97 0.79
CA LYS A 67 14.47 9.94 1.33
C LYS A 67 13.69 8.70 1.82
N TYR A 68 12.46 8.90 2.33
CA TYR A 68 11.66 7.83 2.94
C TYR A 68 10.36 7.52 2.18
N HIS A 69 9.80 8.50 1.45
CA HIS A 69 8.44 8.42 0.89
C HIS A 69 8.37 8.86 -0.58
N GLY A 70 9.35 8.55 -1.39
CA GLY A 70 9.38 8.89 -2.82
C GLY A 70 10.44 8.11 -3.56
N GLY A 71 10.57 8.39 -4.85
CA GLY A 71 11.48 7.70 -5.76
C GLY A 71 10.81 6.52 -6.48
N ILE A 72 11.57 5.88 -7.37
CA ILE A 72 11.06 4.85 -8.29
C ILE A 72 10.25 3.77 -7.57
N ASP A 73 10.73 3.26 -6.43
CA ASP A 73 10.08 2.18 -5.69
C ASP A 73 8.80 2.60 -4.96
N LYS A 74 8.55 3.91 -4.82
CA LYS A 74 7.45 4.52 -4.05
C LYS A 74 6.73 5.59 -4.84
N ALA A 75 6.64 5.41 -6.15
CA ALA A 75 6.06 6.41 -7.04
C ALA A 75 4.57 6.64 -6.75
N CYS A 76 3.83 5.61 -6.36
CA CYS A 76 2.43 5.73 -5.97
C CYS A 76 2.11 4.79 -4.78
N TYR A 77 1.21 5.25 -3.91
CA TYR A 77 0.76 4.50 -2.74
C TYR A 77 -0.73 4.16 -2.84
N LEU A 78 -1.05 2.87 -2.73
CA LEU A 78 -2.41 2.31 -2.77
C LEU A 78 -2.80 1.83 -1.36
N PHE A 79 -4.08 2.02 -0.98
CA PHE A 79 -4.62 1.51 0.29
C PHE A 79 -6.03 0.97 0.12
N SER A 80 -6.36 -0.10 0.85
CA SER A 80 -7.65 -0.78 0.77
C SER A 80 -8.78 0.07 1.36
N ALA A 81 -9.83 0.31 0.57
CA ALA A 81 -11.07 0.91 1.04
C ALA A 81 -11.82 0.00 2.02
N ASP A 82 -11.70 -1.31 1.82
CA ASP A 82 -12.50 -2.31 2.51
C ASP A 82 -12.23 -2.36 4.01
N VAL A 83 -11.07 -1.84 4.44
CA VAL A 83 -10.70 -1.78 5.86
C VAL A 83 -11.05 -0.46 6.54
N TYR A 84 -11.49 0.57 5.80
CA TYR A 84 -11.75 1.91 6.35
C TYR A 84 -12.75 1.90 7.49
N GLU A 85 -13.87 1.19 7.36
CA GLU A 85 -14.89 1.15 8.41
C GLU A 85 -14.36 0.52 9.70
N SER A 86 -13.53 -0.52 9.62
CA SER A 86 -12.90 -1.11 10.80
C SER A 86 -11.93 -0.15 11.51
N TRP A 87 -11.23 0.69 10.71
CA TRP A 87 -10.34 1.72 11.25
C TRP A 87 -11.12 2.89 11.84
N LYS A 88 -12.24 3.32 11.23
CA LYS A 88 -13.14 4.34 11.80
C LYS A 88 -13.69 3.94 13.15
N MET A 89 -14.10 2.67 13.30
CA MET A 89 -14.56 2.14 14.60
C MET A 89 -13.47 2.20 15.68
N ARG A 90 -12.20 1.97 15.31
CA ARG A 90 -11.07 2.03 16.26
C ARG A 90 -10.64 3.45 16.61
N PHE A 91 -10.79 4.39 15.68
CA PHE A 91 -10.38 5.79 15.83
C PHE A 91 -11.51 6.76 15.46
N PRO A 92 -12.64 6.74 16.20
CA PRO A 92 -13.85 7.52 15.82
C PRO A 92 -13.65 9.04 15.92
N LYS A 93 -12.60 9.49 16.61
CA LYS A 93 -12.30 10.93 16.78
C LYS A 93 -11.41 11.51 15.67
N ALA A 94 -10.91 10.68 14.76
CA ALA A 94 -10.09 11.16 13.65
C ALA A 94 -10.96 11.81 12.58
N ASP A 95 -10.39 12.79 11.86
CA ASP A 95 -11.06 13.48 10.75
C ASP A 95 -10.98 12.61 9.48
N TRP A 96 -12.00 11.78 9.31
CA TRP A 96 -12.02 10.73 8.28
C TRP A 96 -12.36 11.28 6.89
N SER A 97 -11.48 11.00 5.95
CA SER A 97 -11.68 11.17 4.51
C SER A 97 -10.95 10.05 3.77
N LEU A 98 -11.27 9.78 2.50
CA LEU A 98 -10.41 8.97 1.64
C LEU A 98 -9.06 9.68 1.50
N GLY A 99 -7.97 8.93 1.40
CA GLY A 99 -6.63 9.47 1.52
C GLY A 99 -6.11 9.53 2.97
N MET A 100 -6.88 9.03 3.96
CA MET A 100 -6.56 9.13 5.40
C MET A 100 -5.21 8.51 5.78
N PHE A 101 -4.79 7.45 5.12
CA PHE A 101 -3.49 6.82 5.36
C PHE A 101 -2.35 7.44 4.55
N GLY A 102 -2.63 8.51 3.80
CA GLY A 102 -1.69 9.19 2.91
C GLY A 102 -1.55 8.51 1.56
N GLU A 103 -2.50 7.66 1.18
CA GLU A 103 -2.53 6.98 -0.11
C GLU A 103 -2.96 7.93 -1.24
N ASN A 104 -2.40 7.65 -2.43
CA ASN A 104 -2.79 8.31 -3.67
C ASN A 104 -4.01 7.65 -4.31
N LEU A 105 -4.13 6.33 -4.18
CA LEU A 105 -5.26 5.55 -4.67
C LEU A 105 -5.92 4.82 -3.52
N THR A 106 -7.20 5.10 -3.26
CA THR A 106 -8.03 4.29 -2.37
C THR A 106 -8.73 3.25 -3.22
N VAL A 107 -8.54 1.96 -2.89
CA VAL A 107 -8.88 0.83 -3.76
C VAL A 107 -9.85 -0.12 -3.07
N GLN A 108 -10.96 -0.44 -3.73
CA GLN A 108 -11.88 -1.52 -3.34
C GLN A 108 -11.34 -2.87 -3.82
N GLY A 109 -11.50 -3.92 -3.03
CA GLY A 109 -11.09 -5.29 -3.36
C GLY A 109 -9.59 -5.54 -3.22
N LEU A 110 -8.81 -4.60 -2.66
CA LEU A 110 -7.39 -4.76 -2.41
C LEU A 110 -7.18 -5.60 -1.13
N ASP A 111 -6.71 -6.83 -1.31
CA ASP A 111 -6.28 -7.72 -0.23
C ASP A 111 -4.79 -8.03 -0.37
N GLU A 112 -3.98 -7.52 0.52
CA GLU A 112 -2.52 -7.64 0.51
C GLU A 112 -2.01 -9.08 0.67
N ARG A 113 -2.86 -10.01 1.08
CA ARG A 113 -2.57 -11.45 1.12
C ARG A 113 -2.56 -12.07 -0.29
N ASN A 114 -3.24 -11.41 -1.24
CA ASN A 114 -3.40 -11.84 -2.63
C ASN A 114 -2.66 -10.95 -3.64
N VAL A 115 -1.91 -9.95 -3.15
CA VAL A 115 -1.01 -9.10 -3.91
C VAL A 115 0.42 -9.53 -3.61
N TYR A 116 1.22 -9.78 -4.64
CA TYR A 116 2.59 -10.31 -4.48
C TYR A 116 3.63 -9.32 -4.98
N ILE A 117 4.82 -9.38 -4.40
CA ILE A 117 5.96 -8.57 -4.85
C ILE A 117 6.27 -8.90 -6.32
N GLY A 118 6.37 -7.86 -7.16
CA GLY A 118 6.56 -8.01 -8.61
C GLY A 118 5.28 -8.19 -9.42
N ASP A 119 4.09 -8.31 -8.77
CA ASP A 119 2.83 -8.27 -9.51
C ASP A 119 2.73 -6.99 -10.33
N GLN A 120 2.38 -7.10 -11.61
CA GLN A 120 2.16 -5.96 -12.49
C GLN A 120 0.67 -5.78 -12.75
N TYR A 121 0.19 -4.55 -12.54
CA TYR A 121 -1.21 -4.19 -12.73
C TYR A 121 -1.35 -3.05 -13.74
N GLU A 122 -2.35 -3.18 -14.61
CA GLU A 122 -2.88 -2.06 -15.40
C GLU A 122 -3.93 -1.31 -14.58
N ILE A 123 -3.76 0.01 -14.47
CA ILE A 123 -4.69 0.92 -13.76
C ILE A 123 -4.87 2.16 -14.64
N GLY A 124 -6.06 2.35 -15.23
CA GLY A 124 -6.30 3.41 -16.19
C GLY A 124 -5.30 3.34 -17.37
N GLU A 125 -4.54 4.41 -17.59
CA GLU A 125 -3.52 4.48 -18.65
C GLU A 125 -2.16 3.90 -18.21
N THR A 126 -1.99 3.53 -16.92
CA THR A 126 -0.69 3.18 -16.34
C THR A 126 -0.44 1.67 -16.33
N LEU A 127 0.84 1.31 -16.26
CA LEU A 127 1.30 -0.02 -15.84
C LEU A 127 2.17 0.17 -14.59
N VAL A 128 1.83 -0.53 -13.52
CA VAL A 128 2.57 -0.43 -12.25
C VAL A 128 3.04 -1.80 -11.77
N GLU A 129 4.10 -1.83 -10.95
CA GLU A 129 4.65 -3.04 -10.35
C GLU A 129 4.74 -2.90 -8.83
N VAL A 130 4.29 -3.92 -8.11
CA VAL A 130 4.33 -3.98 -6.64
C VAL A 130 5.76 -4.07 -6.15
N SER A 131 6.19 -3.11 -5.35
CA SER A 131 7.58 -2.95 -4.89
C SER A 131 7.80 -3.29 -3.42
N GLU A 132 6.94 -2.79 -2.53
CA GLU A 132 7.08 -2.99 -1.09
C GLU A 132 5.79 -2.64 -0.32
N PRO A 133 5.58 -3.20 0.90
CA PRO A 133 4.57 -2.72 1.84
C PRO A 133 4.98 -1.36 2.42
N ARG A 134 4.01 -0.50 2.70
CA ARG A 134 4.29 0.77 3.36
C ARG A 134 4.54 0.57 4.85
N GLU A 135 5.66 1.07 5.36
CA GLU A 135 5.93 1.15 6.79
C GLU A 135 5.26 2.39 7.41
N PRO A 136 4.50 2.26 8.54
CA PRO A 136 3.88 3.40 9.18
C PRO A 136 4.93 4.32 9.82
N CYS A 137 4.73 5.64 9.75
CA CYS A 137 5.62 6.62 10.35
C CYS A 137 4.87 7.55 11.32
N PHE A 138 5.58 8.27 12.18
CA PHE A 138 5.01 9.16 13.18
C PHE A 138 4.03 10.20 12.62
N LYS A 139 4.19 10.59 11.35
CA LYS A 139 3.30 11.55 10.67
C LYS A 139 1.86 11.01 10.58
N LEU A 140 1.72 9.67 10.40
CA LEU A 140 0.40 9.02 10.46
C LEU A 140 -0.23 9.17 11.85
N GLY A 141 0.57 8.97 12.92
CA GLY A 141 0.10 9.18 14.27
C GLY A 141 -0.35 10.61 14.56
N VAL A 142 0.32 11.61 13.98
CA VAL A 142 -0.12 13.01 14.08
C VAL A 142 -1.47 13.20 13.37
N ARG A 143 -1.64 12.65 12.17
CA ARG A 143 -2.90 12.75 11.42
C ARG A 143 -4.08 12.07 12.13
N PHE A 144 -3.84 10.95 12.82
CA PHE A 144 -4.84 10.26 13.63
C PHE A 144 -5.04 10.85 15.04
N GLY A 145 -4.23 11.83 15.43
CA GLY A 145 -4.26 12.41 16.79
C GLY A 145 -3.69 11.47 17.86
N THR A 146 -3.12 10.33 17.49
CA THR A 146 -2.53 9.36 18.43
C THR A 146 -1.48 8.47 17.78
N GLN A 147 -0.36 8.25 18.46
CA GLN A 147 0.70 7.35 17.99
C GLN A 147 0.34 5.85 18.13
N THR A 148 -0.74 5.51 18.83
CA THR A 148 -1.20 4.12 18.97
C THR A 148 -1.58 3.49 17.63
N VAL A 149 -1.98 4.30 16.64
CA VAL A 149 -2.27 3.84 15.28
C VAL A 149 -1.08 3.12 14.65
N LEU A 150 0.16 3.51 14.95
CA LEU A 150 1.36 2.87 14.38
C LEU A 150 1.47 1.41 14.81
N LYS A 151 1.26 1.13 16.11
CA LYS A 151 1.26 -0.25 16.63
C LYS A 151 0.11 -1.07 16.01
N GLN A 152 -1.05 -0.46 15.84
CA GLN A 152 -2.19 -1.15 15.20
C GLN A 152 -1.94 -1.41 13.71
N CYS A 153 -1.30 -0.48 12.97
CA CYS A 153 -0.85 -0.75 11.60
C CYS A 153 0.13 -1.92 11.53
N ILE A 154 1.12 -1.95 12.42
CA ILE A 154 2.12 -3.03 12.47
C ILE A 154 1.45 -4.40 12.72
N ASN A 155 0.42 -4.45 13.57
CA ASN A 155 -0.30 -5.67 13.90
C ASN A 155 -1.46 -6.00 12.94
N SER A 156 -1.73 -5.13 11.97
CA SER A 156 -2.72 -5.38 10.93
C SER A 156 -2.08 -6.06 9.72
N HIS A 157 -2.90 -6.66 8.86
CA HIS A 157 -2.45 -7.13 7.56
C HIS A 157 -2.64 -6.08 6.45
N SER A 158 -2.96 -4.83 6.83
CA SER A 158 -3.29 -3.74 5.92
C SER A 158 -2.26 -2.62 6.05
N SER A 159 -1.11 -2.79 5.38
CA SER A 159 -0.02 -1.81 5.32
C SER A 159 -0.23 -0.80 4.21
N GLY A 160 -0.95 -1.21 3.15
CA GLY A 160 -0.99 -0.58 1.85
C GLY A 160 0.23 -0.95 0.99
N VAL A 161 0.15 -0.61 -0.28
CA VAL A 161 1.02 -1.08 -1.36
C VAL A 161 1.75 0.10 -1.98
N TYR A 162 3.07 0.10 -1.96
CA TYR A 162 3.86 0.94 -2.84
C TYR A 162 4.09 0.25 -4.18
N VAL A 163 4.06 1.05 -5.25
CA VAL A 163 4.30 0.57 -6.61
C VAL A 163 5.31 1.45 -7.34
N ARG A 164 6.09 0.81 -8.25
CA ARG A 164 6.81 1.46 -9.33
C ARG A 164 5.86 1.73 -10.48
N VAL A 165 6.10 2.80 -11.22
CA VAL A 165 5.36 3.10 -12.43
C VAL A 165 6.22 2.70 -13.63
N LEU A 166 5.79 1.65 -14.34
CA LEU A 166 6.49 1.13 -15.52
C LEU A 166 6.05 1.85 -16.81
N ARG A 167 4.80 2.32 -16.83
CA ARG A 167 4.25 3.18 -17.89
C ARG A 167 3.46 4.29 -17.23
N ASN A 168 3.90 5.53 -17.48
CA ASN A 168 3.24 6.72 -16.97
C ASN A 168 1.85 6.90 -17.58
N GLY A 169 0.95 7.56 -16.86
CA GLY A 169 -0.39 7.82 -17.37
C GLY A 169 -1.35 8.38 -16.32
N LYS A 170 -2.57 8.61 -16.75
CA LYS A 170 -3.65 9.11 -15.91
C LYS A 170 -4.44 7.97 -15.29
N VAL A 171 -4.82 8.16 -14.02
CA VAL A 171 -5.72 7.29 -13.26
C VAL A 171 -6.87 8.13 -12.72
N VAL A 172 -8.09 7.62 -12.85
CA VAL A 172 -9.31 8.28 -12.33
C VAL A 172 -10.08 7.34 -11.41
N ALA A 173 -10.91 7.90 -10.55
CA ALA A 173 -11.87 7.10 -9.78
C ALA A 173 -12.81 6.36 -10.74
N GLY A 174 -13.01 5.07 -10.49
CA GLY A 174 -13.75 4.18 -11.39
C GLY A 174 -12.87 3.23 -12.21
N ASP A 175 -11.58 3.50 -12.35
CA ASP A 175 -10.68 2.63 -13.11
C ASP A 175 -10.56 1.25 -12.47
N ALA A 176 -10.65 0.22 -13.32
CA ALA A 176 -10.39 -1.15 -12.93
C ALA A 176 -8.88 -1.38 -12.73
N ILE A 177 -8.53 -2.22 -11.78
CA ILE A 177 -7.16 -2.68 -11.55
C ILE A 177 -7.05 -4.11 -12.03
N LYS A 178 -6.30 -4.34 -13.11
CA LYS A 178 -6.18 -5.62 -13.78
C LYS A 178 -4.78 -6.20 -13.59
N LEU A 179 -4.69 -7.41 -13.04
CA LEU A 179 -3.43 -8.15 -12.98
C LEU A 179 -3.02 -8.54 -14.41
N ILE A 180 -1.86 -8.07 -14.84
CA ILE A 180 -1.28 -8.34 -16.16
C ILE A 180 -0.21 -9.42 -16.07
N LYS A 181 0.63 -9.40 -15.00
CA LYS A 181 1.72 -10.34 -14.83
C LYS A 181 1.89 -10.67 -13.35
N ARG A 182 2.13 -11.94 -13.07
CA ARG A 182 2.60 -12.45 -11.77
C ARG A 182 3.80 -13.33 -11.99
N GLU A 183 4.93 -12.99 -11.41
CA GLU A 183 6.18 -13.75 -11.57
C GLU A 183 6.37 -14.81 -10.48
N GLN A 184 5.79 -14.58 -9.30
CA GLN A 184 5.89 -15.48 -8.17
C GLN A 184 4.61 -15.42 -7.31
N ASN A 185 4.34 -16.46 -6.54
CA ASN A 185 3.19 -16.58 -5.64
C ASN A 185 3.60 -17.00 -4.21
N GLU A 186 4.85 -16.82 -3.87
CA GLU A 186 5.42 -17.22 -2.58
C GLU A 186 5.37 -16.04 -1.59
N PHE A 187 5.77 -14.84 -2.01
CA PHE A 187 5.86 -13.67 -1.15
C PHE A 187 4.76 -12.66 -1.45
N SER A 188 3.62 -12.83 -0.76
CA SER A 188 2.60 -11.79 -0.75
C SER A 188 3.10 -10.55 0.00
N LEU A 189 2.48 -9.41 -0.29
CA LEU A 189 2.80 -8.15 0.39
C LEU A 189 2.59 -8.27 1.91
N ALA A 190 1.49 -8.90 2.33
CA ALA A 190 1.20 -9.17 3.73
C ALA A 190 2.28 -10.05 4.38
N ARG A 191 2.84 -11.05 3.65
CA ARG A 191 3.92 -11.89 4.19
C ARG A 191 5.23 -11.12 4.37
N ILE A 192 5.61 -10.28 3.40
CA ILE A 192 6.79 -9.40 3.53
C ILE A 192 6.62 -8.45 4.72
N TYR A 193 5.43 -7.86 4.89
CA TYR A 193 5.15 -6.97 6.02
C TYR A 193 5.24 -7.71 7.37
N TRP A 194 4.69 -8.93 7.44
CA TRP A 194 4.76 -9.77 8.62
C TRP A 194 6.21 -10.14 8.96
N LEU A 195 7.02 -10.58 7.97
CA LEU A 195 8.43 -10.90 8.15
C LEU A 195 9.22 -9.71 8.71
N ARG A 196 8.90 -8.50 8.27
CA ARG A 196 9.56 -7.27 8.72
C ARG A 196 9.41 -7.03 10.22
N TYR A 197 8.25 -7.34 10.80
CA TYR A 197 7.93 -6.98 12.18
C TYR A 197 7.82 -8.16 13.14
N HIS A 198 7.45 -9.33 12.66
CA HIS A 198 7.05 -10.46 13.50
C HIS A 198 7.89 -11.73 13.30
N ALA A 199 8.80 -11.79 12.31
CA ALA A 199 9.63 -12.95 12.07
C ALA A 199 10.37 -13.40 13.34
N ALA A 200 10.43 -14.73 13.56
CA ALA A 200 11.17 -15.40 14.62
C ALA A 200 12.44 -16.09 14.06
N LEU A 201 13.20 -16.76 14.91
CA LEU A 201 14.40 -17.51 14.47
C LEU A 201 14.10 -18.58 13.41
N SER A 202 12.93 -19.22 13.50
CA SER A 202 12.47 -20.19 12.50
C SER A 202 12.26 -19.60 11.11
N ASP A 203 12.03 -18.29 11.00
CA ASP A 203 11.75 -17.59 9.75
C ASP A 203 13.02 -17.05 9.06
N VAL A 204 14.20 -17.26 9.64
CA VAL A 204 15.49 -16.77 9.10
C VAL A 204 15.75 -17.24 7.66
N PRO A 205 15.50 -18.52 7.28
CA PRO A 205 15.65 -18.92 5.89
C PRO A 205 14.75 -18.13 4.93
N GLU A 206 13.49 -17.93 5.31
CA GLU A 206 12.51 -17.21 4.51
C GLU A 206 12.84 -15.71 4.41
N LEU A 207 13.31 -15.07 5.51
CA LEU A 207 13.83 -13.70 5.47
C LEU A 207 14.95 -13.54 4.43
N LYS A 208 15.92 -14.48 4.44
CA LYS A 208 17.03 -14.46 3.48
C LYS A 208 16.54 -14.65 2.05
N HIS A 209 15.58 -15.56 1.83
CA HIS A 209 14.99 -15.81 0.52
C HIS A 209 14.21 -14.58 0.01
N ALA A 210 13.35 -13.99 0.83
CA ALA A 210 12.61 -12.77 0.48
C ALA A 210 13.54 -11.62 0.05
N MET A 211 14.71 -11.48 0.67
CA MET A 211 15.70 -10.46 0.31
C MET A 211 16.35 -10.68 -1.06
N GLN A 212 16.23 -11.85 -1.68
CA GLN A 212 16.74 -12.14 -3.03
C GLN A 212 15.76 -11.74 -4.14
N LEU A 213 14.51 -11.43 -3.83
CA LEU A 213 13.52 -11.02 -4.84
C LEU A 213 13.98 -9.74 -5.54
N ASP A 214 14.15 -9.77 -6.85
CA ASP A 214 14.61 -8.62 -7.64
C ASP A 214 13.60 -7.46 -7.56
N ALA A 215 12.32 -7.77 -7.63
CA ALA A 215 11.24 -6.80 -7.57
C ALA A 215 11.07 -6.15 -6.18
N LEU A 216 11.61 -6.75 -5.10
CA LEU A 216 11.50 -6.16 -3.76
C LEU A 216 12.39 -4.93 -3.63
N ALA A 217 11.80 -3.81 -3.23
CA ALA A 217 12.48 -2.54 -3.07
C ALA A 217 13.68 -2.62 -2.12
N ALA A 218 14.75 -1.87 -2.42
CA ALA A 218 15.95 -1.83 -1.60
C ALA A 218 15.70 -1.39 -0.15
N SER A 219 14.69 -0.52 0.09
CA SER A 219 14.25 -0.11 1.43
C SER A 219 13.66 -1.27 2.23
N ALA A 220 12.81 -2.08 1.60
CA ALA A 220 12.24 -3.27 2.24
C ALA A 220 13.31 -4.32 2.53
N LYS A 221 14.24 -4.58 1.59
CA LYS A 221 15.39 -5.46 1.81
C LYS A 221 16.21 -5.03 3.02
N ARG A 222 16.50 -3.72 3.15
CA ARG A 222 17.17 -3.17 4.36
C ARG A 222 16.34 -3.36 5.63
N GLY A 223 15.02 -3.23 5.54
CA GLY A 223 14.10 -3.48 6.65
C GLY A 223 14.18 -4.94 7.13
N LEU A 224 14.07 -5.90 6.21
CA LEU A 224 14.22 -7.34 6.51
C LEU A 224 15.61 -7.65 7.07
N GLY A 225 16.68 -7.05 6.53
CA GLY A 225 18.05 -7.19 7.02
C GLY A 225 18.22 -6.74 8.48
N LYS A 226 17.55 -5.63 8.88
CA LYS A 226 17.52 -5.20 10.29
C LYS A 226 16.80 -6.22 11.18
N ARG A 227 15.72 -6.84 10.70
CA ARG A 227 15.02 -7.90 11.44
C ARG A 227 15.91 -9.13 11.58
N LEU A 228 16.57 -9.53 10.49
CA LEU A 228 17.53 -10.64 10.49
C LEU A 228 18.65 -10.41 11.51
N ALA A 229 19.27 -9.22 11.51
CA ALA A 229 20.33 -8.86 12.47
C ALA A 229 19.88 -8.82 13.93
N PHE A 230 18.59 -8.56 14.18
CA PHE A 230 18.01 -8.62 15.53
C PHE A 230 17.81 -10.06 16.02
N LEU A 231 17.63 -11.00 15.09
CA LEU A 231 17.41 -12.42 15.39
C LEU A 231 18.72 -13.24 15.48
N SER A 232 19.85 -12.69 14.97
CA SER A 232 21.19 -13.28 15.02
C SER A 232 21.90 -12.93 16.31
#